data_2e7e02f1debb1eabdde89bbd5b1b1757
#
_entry.id   2e7e02f1debb1eabdde89bbd5b1b1757
#
_cell.length_a   1.000
_cell.length_b   1.000
_cell.length_c   1.000
_cell.angle_alpha   90.00
_cell.angle_beta   90.00
_cell.angle_gamma   90.00
#
_symmetry.space_group_name_H-M   'P 1'
#
loop_
_entity.id
_entity.type
_entity.pdbx_description
1 polymer ?
#
loop_
_entity_poly.entity_id
_entity_poly.type
_entity_poly.pdbx_seq_one_letter_code
_entity_poly.pdbx_strand_id
1 'polypeptide(L)'
;MNMFKPVGVDNREDYINALNAERKDIIVFLDKLIQKTVPALKPYFAYNMLGYGAFDYKNYKKETIMWPVIALASQKNYISLYVCAILDGKYLAEDYKDRLGKVSVGKSCIRFKRLDDLNIEVLKELLIEAAKNPGLK
;
A
#
# COMPACT_ATOMS: atom_id res chain seq x y z
N MET A 1 15.28 -6.50 -2.76
CA MET A 1 13.92 -6.14 -2.33
C MET A 1 13.42 -7.19 -1.34
N ASN A 2 12.88 -6.76 -0.23
CA ASN A 2 12.55 -7.68 0.87
C ASN A 2 11.06 -7.91 1.06
N MET A 3 10.25 -7.30 0.22
CA MET A 3 8.81 -7.36 0.37
C MET A 3 8.25 -8.77 0.38
N PHE A 4 8.82 -9.64 -0.44
CA PHE A 4 8.32 -11.01 -0.59
C PHE A 4 9.06 -12.04 0.24
N LYS A 5 10.03 -11.61 1.05
CA LYS A 5 10.68 -12.55 1.95
C LYS A 5 9.72 -12.94 3.06
N PRO A 6 9.72 -14.20 3.49
CA PRO A 6 8.92 -14.58 4.64
C PRO A 6 9.31 -13.78 5.88
N VAL A 7 8.32 -13.28 6.60
CA VAL A 7 8.56 -12.51 7.83
C VAL A 7 8.26 -13.33 9.08
N GLY A 8 8.01 -14.64 8.92
CA GLY A 8 7.75 -15.52 10.05
C GLY A 8 6.35 -15.42 10.62
N VAL A 9 5.46 -14.70 9.94
CA VAL A 9 4.07 -14.51 10.36
C VAL A 9 3.15 -14.73 9.17
N ASP A 10 1.89 -15.03 9.42
CA ASP A 10 0.93 -15.33 8.37
C ASP A 10 -0.42 -14.64 8.52
N ASN A 11 -0.51 -13.67 9.43
CA ASN A 11 -1.74 -12.90 9.60
C ASN A 11 -1.43 -11.45 9.99
N ARG A 12 -2.44 -10.60 9.84
CA ARG A 12 -2.34 -9.16 10.06
C ARG A 12 -1.88 -8.82 11.47
N GLU A 13 -2.53 -9.43 12.46
CA GLU A 13 -2.25 -9.12 13.86
C GLU A 13 -0.81 -9.43 14.23
N ASP A 14 -0.34 -10.62 13.87
CA ASP A 14 1.03 -11.02 14.16
C ASP A 14 2.04 -10.15 13.42
N TYR A 15 1.72 -9.77 12.18
CA TYR A 15 2.58 -8.87 11.41
C TYR A 15 2.77 -7.54 12.14
N ILE A 16 1.68 -6.94 12.57
CA ILE A 16 1.71 -5.64 13.26
C ILE A 16 2.45 -5.77 14.59
N ASN A 17 2.17 -6.83 15.34
CA ASN A 17 2.78 -7.04 16.64
C ASN A 17 4.28 -7.33 16.61
N ALA A 18 4.78 -7.80 15.47
CA ALA A 18 6.21 -8.07 15.31
C ALA A 18 7.03 -6.80 14.99
N LEU A 19 6.38 -5.68 14.71
CA LEU A 19 7.06 -4.44 14.38
C LEU A 19 7.62 -3.76 15.64
N ASN A 20 8.73 -3.00 15.47
CA ASN A 20 9.21 -2.16 16.56
C ASN A 20 8.20 -1.05 16.85
N ALA A 21 8.31 -0.41 18.01
CA ALA A 21 7.30 0.55 18.48
C ALA A 21 7.06 1.70 17.49
N GLU A 22 8.12 2.28 16.94
CA GLU A 22 8.00 3.40 16.01
C GLU A 22 7.25 3.01 14.74
N ARG A 23 7.65 1.88 14.13
CA ARG A 23 7.01 1.40 12.91
C ARG A 23 5.58 0.97 13.17
N LYS A 24 5.35 0.33 14.32
CA LYS A 24 4.02 -0.11 14.69
C LYS A 24 3.04 1.05 14.77
N ASP A 25 3.43 2.15 15.38
CA ASP A 25 2.56 3.33 15.49
C ASP A 25 2.16 3.88 14.12
N ILE A 26 3.12 3.95 13.19
CA ILE A 26 2.85 4.45 11.84
C ILE A 26 1.93 3.48 11.09
N ILE A 27 2.25 2.20 11.15
CA ILE A 27 1.47 1.17 10.44
C ILE A 27 0.04 1.10 10.96
N VAL A 28 -0.14 1.14 12.27
CA VAL A 28 -1.48 1.12 12.88
C VAL A 28 -2.29 2.35 12.45
N PHE A 29 -1.66 3.52 12.45
CA PHE A 29 -2.33 4.74 12.00
C PHE A 29 -2.80 4.61 10.55
N LEU A 30 -1.91 4.18 9.66
CA LEU A 30 -2.23 4.06 8.24
C LEU A 30 -3.25 2.95 7.98
N ASP A 31 -3.17 1.84 8.71
CA ASP A 31 -4.14 0.76 8.59
C ASP A 31 -5.55 1.26 8.91
N LYS A 32 -5.69 2.00 10.00
CA LYS A 32 -6.99 2.58 10.38
C LYS A 32 -7.46 3.61 9.37
N LEU A 33 -6.55 4.44 8.86
CA LEU A 33 -6.88 5.44 7.86
C LEU A 33 -7.41 4.79 6.59
N ILE A 34 -6.73 3.75 6.11
CA ILE A 34 -7.14 3.05 4.90
C ILE A 34 -8.52 2.41 5.09
N GLN A 35 -8.73 1.71 6.19
CA GLN A 35 -10.00 1.06 6.46
C GLN A 35 -11.15 2.06 6.59
N LYS A 36 -10.88 3.23 7.16
CA LYS A 36 -11.89 4.27 7.31
C LYS A 36 -12.19 4.98 5.99
N THR A 37 -11.16 5.22 5.19
CA THR A 37 -11.27 5.99 3.95
C THR A 37 -11.91 5.19 2.83
N VAL A 38 -11.55 3.90 2.72
CA VAL A 38 -12.04 3.01 1.67
C VAL A 38 -12.53 1.69 2.27
N PRO A 39 -13.63 1.73 3.03
CA PRO A 39 -14.10 0.55 3.77
C PRO A 39 -14.54 -0.60 2.88
N ALA A 40 -14.80 -0.36 1.60
CA ALA A 40 -15.16 -1.42 0.66
C ALA A 40 -13.97 -2.32 0.33
N LEU A 41 -12.76 -1.86 0.54
CA LEU A 41 -11.55 -2.66 0.32
C LEU A 41 -11.27 -3.49 1.57
N LYS A 42 -11.60 -4.77 1.52
CA LYS A 42 -11.48 -5.67 2.67
C LYS A 42 -10.02 -5.88 3.06
N PRO A 43 -9.67 -5.74 4.36
CA PRO A 43 -8.30 -5.97 4.80
C PRO A 43 -7.98 -7.46 4.88
N TYR A 44 -6.73 -7.80 4.55
CA TYR A 44 -6.23 -9.17 4.64
C TYR A 44 -4.70 -9.15 4.69
N PHE A 45 -4.09 -10.32 4.80
CA PHE A 45 -2.63 -10.45 4.81
C PHE A 45 -2.22 -11.33 3.64
N ALA A 46 -1.34 -10.83 2.78
CA ALA A 46 -0.79 -11.58 1.66
C ALA A 46 0.52 -10.95 1.21
N TYR A 47 1.40 -11.75 0.62
CA TYR A 47 2.69 -11.31 0.09
C TYR A 47 3.53 -10.57 1.15
N ASN A 48 3.41 -10.99 2.40
CA ASN A 48 4.11 -10.38 3.54
C ASN A 48 3.73 -8.91 3.74
N MET A 49 2.50 -8.55 3.39
CA MET A 49 1.99 -7.20 3.49
C MET A 49 0.58 -7.17 4.06
N LEU A 50 0.20 -6.03 4.60
CA LEU A 50 -1.20 -5.75 4.88
C LEU A 50 -1.85 -5.32 3.56
N GLY A 51 -2.81 -6.10 3.08
CA GLY A 51 -3.50 -5.84 1.82
C GLY A 51 -4.92 -5.34 2.04
N TYR A 52 -5.44 -4.59 1.08
CA TYR A 52 -6.80 -4.03 1.11
C TYR A 52 -7.41 -4.12 -0.27
N GLY A 53 -8.49 -4.90 -0.38
CA GLY A 53 -9.12 -5.14 -1.66
C GLY A 53 -8.26 -6.01 -2.56
N ALA A 54 -8.82 -6.39 -3.70
CA ALA A 54 -8.09 -7.25 -4.64
C ALA A 54 -8.61 -7.01 -6.05
N PHE A 55 -7.76 -7.27 -7.02
CA PHE A 55 -8.13 -7.24 -8.43
C PHE A 55 -7.35 -8.31 -9.17
N ASP A 56 -7.85 -8.73 -10.33
CA ASP A 56 -7.15 -9.70 -11.16
C ASP A 56 -5.99 -9.03 -11.87
N TYR A 57 -4.80 -9.59 -11.68
CA TYR A 57 -3.59 -9.07 -12.29
C TYR A 57 -2.91 -10.20 -13.08
N LYS A 58 -2.55 -9.90 -14.32
CA LYS A 58 -1.82 -10.86 -15.15
C LYS A 58 -0.32 -10.61 -15.01
N ASN A 59 0.38 -11.58 -14.41
CA ASN A 59 1.81 -11.44 -14.16
C ASN A 59 2.63 -11.69 -15.44
N TYR A 60 3.96 -11.64 -15.32
CA TYR A 60 4.85 -11.80 -16.47
C TYR A 60 4.77 -13.20 -17.12
N LYS A 61 4.29 -14.19 -16.38
CA LYS A 61 4.05 -15.55 -16.90
C LYS A 61 2.68 -15.69 -17.54
N LYS A 62 1.93 -14.60 -17.62
CA LYS A 62 0.55 -14.57 -18.13
C LYS A 62 -0.43 -15.35 -17.27
N GLU A 63 -0.08 -15.59 -16.01
CA GLU A 63 -0.99 -16.18 -15.04
C GLU A 63 -1.81 -15.09 -14.39
N THR A 64 -3.10 -15.36 -14.21
CA THR A 64 -3.98 -14.43 -13.49
C THR A 64 -3.87 -14.70 -11.99
N ILE A 65 -3.50 -13.67 -11.24
CA ILE A 65 -3.41 -13.76 -9.79
C ILE A 65 -4.23 -12.63 -9.17
N MET A 66 -4.63 -12.83 -7.91
CA MET A 66 -5.30 -11.79 -7.15
C MET A 66 -4.23 -10.92 -6.51
N TRP A 67 -4.30 -9.63 -6.74
CA TRP A 67 -3.32 -8.67 -6.21
C TRP A 67 -4.03 -7.60 -5.40
N PRO A 68 -3.47 -7.12 -4.28
CA PRO A 68 -4.15 -6.08 -3.50
C PRO A 68 -4.20 -4.75 -4.25
N VAL A 69 -5.32 -4.06 -4.11
CA VAL A 69 -5.47 -2.70 -4.65
C VAL A 69 -4.55 -1.75 -3.87
N ILE A 70 -4.60 -1.84 -2.54
CA ILE A 70 -3.74 -1.09 -1.64
C ILE A 70 -2.97 -2.11 -0.81
N ALA A 71 -1.69 -1.85 -0.56
CA ALA A 71 -0.92 -2.69 0.34
C ALA A 71 0.06 -1.84 1.13
N LEU A 72 0.37 -2.28 2.35
CA LEU A 72 1.20 -1.56 3.29
C LEU A 72 2.25 -2.50 3.86
N ALA A 73 3.51 -2.12 3.76
CA ALA A 73 4.61 -2.94 4.24
C ALA A 73 5.66 -2.10 4.98
N SER A 74 6.11 -2.60 6.12
CA SER A 74 7.23 -2.02 6.84
C SER A 74 8.49 -2.71 6.36
N GLN A 75 9.38 -1.96 5.73
CA GLN A 75 10.63 -2.50 5.18
C GLN A 75 11.82 -1.94 5.96
N LYS A 76 13.00 -2.47 5.70
CA LYS A 76 14.18 -2.16 6.51
C LYS A 76 14.44 -0.65 6.65
N ASN A 77 14.44 0.06 5.54
CA ASN A 77 14.84 1.47 5.53
C ASN A 77 13.69 2.45 5.36
N TYR A 78 12.48 1.96 5.11
CA TYR A 78 11.32 2.82 4.84
C TYR A 78 10.03 2.02 4.93
N ILE A 79 8.94 2.74 4.85
CA ILE A 79 7.60 2.14 4.74
C ILE A 79 7.19 2.23 3.28
N SER A 80 6.59 1.18 2.74
CA SER A 80 6.08 1.16 1.38
C SER A 80 4.57 1.07 1.41
N LEU A 81 3.94 1.99 0.70
CA LEU A 81 2.50 1.98 0.47
C LEU A 81 2.30 1.75 -1.02
N TYR A 82 1.67 0.64 -1.36
CA TYR A 82 1.37 0.29 -2.75
C TYR A 82 -0.04 0.74 -3.07
N VAL A 83 -0.18 1.51 -4.13
CA VAL A 83 -1.46 1.99 -4.61
C VAL A 83 -1.57 1.55 -6.06
N CYS A 84 -2.21 0.40 -6.27
CA CYS A 84 -2.27 -0.25 -7.58
C CYS A 84 -3.48 0.26 -8.33
N ALA A 85 -3.32 1.41 -8.96
CA ALA A 85 -4.41 2.06 -9.68
C ALA A 85 -3.87 2.80 -10.91
N ILE A 86 -4.64 2.71 -11.99
CA ILE A 86 -4.29 3.34 -13.27
C ILE A 86 -5.50 4.13 -13.75
N LEU A 87 -5.25 5.36 -14.17
CA LEU A 87 -6.28 6.21 -14.77
C LEU A 87 -5.68 6.91 -15.97
N ASP A 88 -6.37 6.85 -17.11
CA ASP A 88 -5.91 7.43 -18.36
C ASP A 88 -4.51 6.96 -18.76
N GLY A 89 -4.22 5.68 -18.52
CA GLY A 89 -2.95 5.06 -18.87
C GLY A 89 -1.79 5.38 -17.95
N LYS A 90 -2.04 6.07 -16.84
CA LYS A 90 -0.99 6.49 -15.90
C LYS A 90 -1.24 5.93 -14.51
N TYR A 91 -0.15 5.63 -13.80
CA TYR A 91 -0.25 5.25 -12.39
C TYR A 91 -0.71 6.45 -11.57
N LEU A 92 -1.77 6.27 -10.79
CA LEU A 92 -2.28 7.34 -9.93
C LEU A 92 -1.26 7.79 -8.90
N ALA A 93 -0.47 6.85 -8.36
CA ALA A 93 0.56 7.21 -7.38
C ALA A 93 1.56 8.21 -7.97
N GLU A 94 1.94 8.04 -9.22
CA GLU A 94 2.86 8.98 -9.88
C GLU A 94 2.21 10.33 -10.14
N ASP A 95 0.93 10.35 -10.48
CA ASP A 95 0.21 11.60 -10.68
C ASP A 95 0.08 12.42 -9.39
N TYR A 96 0.00 11.75 -8.24
CA TYR A 96 -0.17 12.40 -6.95
C TYR A 96 1.14 12.76 -6.27
N LYS A 97 2.27 12.32 -6.81
CA LYS A 97 3.59 12.42 -6.18
C LYS A 97 3.89 13.80 -5.60
N ASP A 98 3.73 14.84 -6.40
CA ASP A 98 4.14 16.19 -5.99
C ASP A 98 3.30 16.76 -4.86
N ARG A 99 2.11 16.22 -4.63
CA ARG A 99 1.21 16.67 -3.58
C ARG A 99 1.29 15.82 -2.31
N LEU A 100 1.87 14.62 -2.40
CA LEU A 100 1.89 13.65 -1.29
C LEU A 100 2.86 14.00 -0.17
N GLY A 101 3.85 14.84 -0.44
CA GLY A 101 4.83 15.23 0.57
C GLY A 101 6.23 14.74 0.25
N LYS A 102 6.99 14.42 1.30
CA LYS A 102 8.38 13.94 1.15
C LYS A 102 8.39 12.45 0.90
N VAL A 103 8.08 12.07 -0.32
CA VAL A 103 7.97 10.66 -0.70
C VAL A 103 8.76 10.37 -1.96
N SER A 104 9.16 9.11 -2.10
CA SER A 104 9.70 8.59 -3.34
C SER A 104 8.61 7.73 -3.97
N VAL A 105 8.35 7.93 -5.25
CA VAL A 105 7.30 7.19 -5.95
C VAL A 105 7.88 6.51 -7.17
N GLY A 106 7.60 5.22 -7.32
CA GLY A 106 7.93 4.46 -8.52
C GLY A 106 6.75 3.63 -8.92
N LYS A 107 6.12 3.95 -10.05
CA LYS A 107 4.93 3.26 -10.53
C LYS A 107 3.80 3.28 -9.49
N SER A 108 3.53 2.16 -8.85
CA SER A 108 2.48 2.04 -7.84
C SER A 108 3.00 2.11 -6.41
N CYS A 109 4.32 2.26 -6.21
CA CYS A 109 4.91 2.20 -4.87
C CYS A 109 5.28 3.57 -4.36
N ILE A 110 4.78 3.91 -3.17
CA ILE A 110 5.08 5.15 -2.45
C ILE A 110 5.92 4.79 -1.23
N ARG A 111 7.11 5.37 -1.11
CA ARG A 111 8.04 5.10 -0.01
C ARG A 111 8.27 6.34 0.80
N PHE A 112 8.28 6.18 2.12
CA PHE A 112 8.51 7.28 3.06
C PHE A 112 9.05 6.71 4.37
N LYS A 113 9.61 7.58 5.22
CA LYS A 113 10.24 7.14 6.47
C LYS A 113 9.42 7.47 7.69
N ARG A 114 8.73 8.59 7.69
CA ARG A 114 7.96 9.07 8.84
C ARG A 114 6.59 9.52 8.42
N LEU A 115 5.65 9.44 9.35
CA LEU A 115 4.28 9.84 9.06
C LEU A 115 4.19 11.31 8.66
N ASP A 116 5.02 12.17 9.25
CA ASP A 116 5.07 13.59 8.92
C ASP A 116 5.48 13.85 7.48
N ASP A 117 6.08 12.89 6.80
CA ASP A 117 6.45 13.02 5.40
C ASP A 117 5.24 13.01 4.47
N LEU A 118 4.09 12.52 4.96
CA LEU A 118 2.88 12.36 4.15
C LEU A 118 1.89 13.51 4.36
N ASN A 119 1.33 13.98 3.25
CA ASN A 119 0.16 14.84 3.29
C ASN A 119 -1.07 13.94 3.39
N ILE A 120 -1.64 13.83 4.58
CA ILE A 120 -2.72 12.88 4.85
C ILE A 120 -3.99 13.20 4.05
N GLU A 121 -4.32 14.46 3.85
CA GLU A 121 -5.52 14.83 3.09
C GLU A 121 -5.38 14.43 1.62
N VAL A 122 -4.20 14.62 1.05
CA VAL A 122 -3.92 14.19 -0.33
C VAL A 122 -3.92 12.67 -0.42
N LEU A 123 -3.38 12.00 0.59
CA LEU A 123 -3.40 10.54 0.63
C LEU A 123 -4.82 10.00 0.61
N LYS A 124 -5.73 10.62 1.36
CA LYS A 124 -7.15 10.21 1.34
C LYS A 124 -7.75 10.33 -0.06
N GLU A 125 -7.46 11.43 -0.77
CA GLU A 125 -7.93 11.59 -2.15
C GLU A 125 -7.41 10.47 -3.04
N LEU A 126 -6.14 10.17 -2.93
CA LEU A 126 -5.52 9.11 -3.72
C LEU A 126 -6.16 7.75 -3.45
N LEU A 127 -6.39 7.42 -2.17
CA LEU A 127 -7.01 6.15 -1.79
C LEU A 127 -8.41 6.00 -2.39
N ILE A 128 -9.20 7.06 -2.34
CA ILE A 128 -10.56 7.06 -2.88
C ILE A 128 -10.53 6.83 -4.39
N GLU A 129 -9.65 7.55 -5.09
CA GLU A 129 -9.54 7.38 -6.54
C GLU A 129 -8.99 6.01 -6.91
N ALA A 130 -8.06 5.49 -6.12
CA ALA A 130 -7.49 4.16 -6.38
C ALA A 130 -8.54 3.07 -6.25
N ALA A 131 -9.44 3.19 -5.29
CA ALA A 131 -10.51 2.20 -5.10
C ALA A 131 -11.44 2.12 -6.32
N LYS A 132 -11.53 3.20 -7.09
CA LYS A 132 -12.36 3.26 -8.30
C LYS A 132 -11.64 2.76 -9.55
N ASN A 133 -10.32 2.69 -9.52
CA ASN A 133 -9.51 2.43 -10.71
C ASN A 133 -8.40 1.39 -10.48
N PRO A 134 -8.72 0.21 -9.91
CA PRO A 134 -7.67 -0.76 -9.62
C PRO A 134 -6.99 -1.25 -10.90
N GLY A 135 -5.68 -1.44 -10.84
CA GLY A 135 -4.94 -2.02 -11.95
C GLY A 135 -3.44 -1.82 -11.87
N LEU A 136 -2.73 -2.59 -12.69
CA LEU A 136 -1.30 -2.47 -12.91
C LEU A 136 -1.03 -2.65 -14.40
N LYS A 137 -0.01 -1.98 -14.88
CA LYS A 137 0.45 -2.19 -16.25
C LYS A 137 1.36 -3.40 -16.35
#